data_95a1ba5fa9ac9c24a5cdfdb634eefd5a
#
_entry.id   95a1ba5fa9ac9c24a5cdfdb634eefd5a
#
_cell.length_a   1.000
_cell.length_b   1.000
_cell.length_c   1.000
_cell.angle_alpha   90.00
_cell.angle_beta   90.00
_cell.angle_gamma   90.00
#
_symmetry.space_group_name_H-M   'P 1'
#
loop_
_entity.id
_entity.type
_entity.pdbx_description
1 polymer ?
#
loop_
_entity_poly.entity_id
_entity_poly.type
_entity_poly.pdbx_seq_one_letter_code
_entity_poly.pdbx_strand_id
1 'polypeptide(L)'
;MKRFLLIAVLLFCLFLALPLLRMATGFPPDYPLAGVESRPPIPAWSFTAWWDGTLQSAFDTWINQRIGLRGLFVRTANQLNYSLFRELPHRSGTQVLMGRSGFLFEKVYVDAYNRGGDRPPEDFARISSALRLMQSRLAQDGITFLLVIAPSKAEIYPEFLPASADTAGRPDRRSNYENLVGFLRADGVNVVDAHELFLRWKREPGTPLLFGKGGTHWNQYGAGRIVAEITTRLRELTGKDLPSIRVAGAVTNRTIVDADNDLGELLNLWSGRPFAGPQIHPVLEKHAGTHLPDILFIGDSFVFTLTNLMDREGLYRRRNTYYYYNRQYFYPEAPNTELNKRQLDLLAELQGRDALVIEVSEYWLPRVGFGFIRDLLRAYHHLDRSRPARPAAS
;
A
#
# COMPACT_ATOMS: atom_id res chain seq x y z
N MET A 1 45.73 30.16 -24.21
CA MET A 1 44.32 30.55 -24.00
C MET A 1 43.37 29.99 -25.06
N LYS A 2 43.55 30.22 -26.38
CA LYS A 2 42.65 29.70 -27.44
C LYS A 2 42.46 28.16 -27.44
N ARG A 3 43.54 27.37 -27.29
CA ARG A 3 43.48 25.92 -27.22
C ARG A 3 42.73 25.39 -26.00
N PHE A 4 42.91 26.04 -24.85
CA PHE A 4 42.17 25.69 -23.63
C PHE A 4 40.67 25.95 -23.78
N LEU A 5 40.29 27.10 -24.36
CA LEU A 5 38.91 27.43 -24.65
C LEU A 5 38.26 26.44 -25.61
N LEU A 6 38.99 26.08 -26.68
CA LEU A 6 38.52 25.09 -27.64
C LEU A 6 38.26 23.74 -26.98
N ILE A 7 39.19 23.26 -26.14
CA ILE A 7 39.04 22.01 -25.39
C ILE A 7 37.81 22.07 -24.46
N ALA A 8 37.65 23.18 -23.74
CA ALA A 8 36.52 23.39 -22.85
C ALA A 8 35.17 23.35 -23.61
N VAL A 9 35.10 24.01 -24.78
CA VAL A 9 33.91 23.97 -25.65
C VAL A 9 33.64 22.58 -26.17
N LEU A 10 34.64 21.83 -26.61
CA LEU A 10 34.49 20.47 -27.10
C LEU A 10 34.00 19.52 -25.99
N LEU A 11 34.55 19.63 -24.78
CA LEU A 11 34.11 18.87 -23.62
C LEU A 11 32.67 19.22 -23.24
N PHE A 12 32.28 20.47 -23.29
CA PHE A 12 30.92 20.92 -23.05
C PHE A 12 29.96 20.38 -24.11
N CYS A 13 30.30 20.44 -25.39
CA CYS A 13 29.48 19.85 -26.46
C CYS A 13 29.36 18.34 -26.32
N LEU A 14 30.44 17.64 -25.96
CA LEU A 14 30.42 16.21 -25.68
C LEU A 14 29.50 15.91 -24.51
N PHE A 15 29.60 16.67 -23.42
CA PHE A 15 28.72 16.52 -22.27
C PHE A 15 27.23 16.67 -22.64
N LEU A 16 26.90 17.67 -23.47
CA LEU A 16 25.51 17.86 -23.96
C LEU A 16 25.07 16.74 -24.90
N ALA A 17 25.99 16.12 -25.61
CA ALA A 17 25.68 14.98 -26.49
C ALA A 17 25.52 13.62 -25.76
N LEU A 18 26.02 13.50 -24.52
CA LEU A 18 25.99 12.25 -23.75
C LEU A 18 24.59 11.64 -23.63
N PRO A 19 23.50 12.41 -23.34
CA PRO A 19 22.15 11.85 -23.30
C PRO A 19 21.71 11.21 -24.61
N LEU A 20 22.03 11.85 -25.75
CA LEU A 20 21.71 11.34 -27.09
C LEU A 20 22.53 10.09 -27.41
N LEU A 21 23.83 10.11 -27.07
CA LEU A 21 24.73 8.95 -27.22
C LEU A 21 24.20 7.77 -26.41
N ARG A 22 23.76 8.00 -25.16
CA ARG A 22 23.13 6.97 -24.33
C ARG A 22 21.86 6.41 -24.95
N MET A 23 21.02 7.27 -25.54
CA MET A 23 19.79 6.83 -26.23
C MET A 23 20.12 5.94 -27.44
N ALA A 24 21.18 6.28 -28.18
CA ALA A 24 21.57 5.55 -29.38
C ALA A 24 22.30 4.23 -29.09
N THR A 25 23.17 4.20 -28.09
CA THR A 25 24.10 3.06 -27.85
C THR A 25 23.67 2.17 -26.69
N GLY A 26 22.80 2.65 -25.81
CA GLY A 26 22.49 1.95 -24.55
C GLY A 26 23.58 2.08 -23.46
N PHE A 27 24.71 2.74 -23.73
CA PHE A 27 25.83 2.89 -22.79
C PHE A 27 26.05 4.37 -22.39
N PRO A 28 26.39 4.66 -21.12
CA PRO A 28 26.44 3.75 -19.96
C PRO A 28 25.05 3.27 -19.51
N PRO A 29 24.95 2.24 -18.64
CA PRO A 29 23.67 1.76 -18.13
C PRO A 29 22.90 2.89 -17.42
N ASP A 30 21.59 2.87 -17.50
CA ASP A 30 20.74 3.87 -16.85
C ASP A 30 20.54 3.50 -15.37
N TYR A 31 20.26 4.51 -14.57
CA TYR A 31 19.91 4.35 -13.16
C TYR A 31 18.39 4.45 -13.03
N PRO A 32 17.68 3.35 -12.75
CA PRO A 32 16.22 3.39 -12.65
C PRO A 32 15.78 4.33 -11.54
N LEU A 33 14.72 5.08 -11.81
CA LEU A 33 14.08 5.96 -10.83
C LEU A 33 12.88 5.25 -10.21
N ALA A 34 12.81 5.25 -8.89
CA ALA A 34 11.64 4.77 -8.17
C ALA A 34 10.43 5.69 -8.41
N GLY A 35 9.20 5.13 -8.39
CA GLY A 35 7.96 5.88 -8.56
C GLY A 35 7.71 6.42 -9.97
N VAL A 36 8.36 5.87 -11.00
CA VAL A 36 8.06 6.16 -12.41
C VAL A 36 7.20 5.03 -12.96
N GLU A 37 5.90 5.29 -13.13
CA GLU A 37 4.93 4.24 -13.41
C GLU A 37 4.97 3.72 -14.84
N SER A 38 5.08 4.53 -15.86
CA SER A 38 5.12 4.05 -17.25
C SER A 38 5.86 5.01 -18.16
N ARG A 39 6.48 4.44 -19.20
CA ARG A 39 7.02 5.24 -20.30
C ARG A 39 5.90 5.40 -21.34
N PRO A 40 5.36 6.61 -21.55
CA PRO A 40 4.30 6.82 -22.53
C PRO A 40 4.76 6.37 -23.92
N PRO A 41 3.86 5.88 -24.77
CA PRO A 41 4.18 5.60 -26.18
C PRO A 41 4.57 6.90 -26.90
N ILE A 42 5.19 6.76 -28.07
CA ILE A 42 5.42 7.92 -28.96
C ILE A 42 4.08 8.57 -29.26
N PRO A 43 3.94 9.89 -29.05
CA PRO A 43 2.69 10.59 -29.37
C PRO A 43 2.31 10.44 -30.85
N ALA A 44 1.07 10.06 -31.12
CA ALA A 44 0.57 10.01 -32.48
C ALA A 44 0.36 11.43 -33.02
N TRP A 45 0.86 11.68 -34.23
CA TRP A 45 0.67 12.97 -34.88
C TRP A 45 -0.78 13.15 -35.34
N SER A 46 -1.36 14.32 -35.04
CA SER A 46 -2.58 14.79 -35.66
C SER A 46 -2.52 16.31 -35.83
N PHE A 47 -3.18 16.83 -36.87
CA PHE A 47 -3.20 18.28 -37.13
C PHE A 47 -3.84 19.04 -35.96
N THR A 48 -4.93 18.52 -35.39
CA THR A 48 -5.63 19.12 -34.27
C THR A 48 -4.73 19.17 -33.05
N ALA A 49 -4.08 18.06 -32.69
CA ALA A 49 -3.15 17.98 -31.54
C ALA A 49 -1.90 18.87 -31.72
N TRP A 50 -1.45 19.05 -32.96
CA TRP A 50 -0.38 19.99 -33.27
C TRP A 50 -0.82 21.44 -33.10
N TRP A 51 -2.05 21.77 -33.59
CA TRP A 51 -2.59 23.13 -33.55
C TRP A 51 -2.94 23.61 -32.14
N ASP A 52 -3.49 22.74 -31.30
CA ASP A 52 -3.90 23.05 -29.92
C ASP A 52 -2.75 22.89 -28.89
N GLY A 53 -1.57 22.45 -29.30
CA GLY A 53 -0.40 22.31 -28.45
C GLY A 53 -0.33 21.00 -27.64
N THR A 54 -1.32 20.12 -27.76
CA THR A 54 -1.34 18.85 -27.01
C THR A 54 -0.29 17.87 -27.50
N LEU A 55 0.05 17.88 -28.81
CA LEU A 55 1.16 17.09 -29.36
C LEU A 55 2.50 17.50 -28.77
N GLN A 56 2.76 18.81 -28.67
CA GLN A 56 4.01 19.35 -28.11
C GLN A 56 4.15 18.93 -26.64
N SER A 57 3.09 19.08 -25.84
CA SER A 57 3.08 18.68 -24.43
C SER A 57 3.27 17.16 -24.25
N ALA A 58 2.65 16.37 -25.11
CA ALA A 58 2.81 14.91 -25.09
C ALA A 58 4.23 14.50 -25.50
N PHE A 59 4.83 15.20 -26.50
CA PHE A 59 6.21 14.96 -26.93
C PHE A 59 7.23 15.38 -25.87
N ASP A 60 7.03 16.52 -25.21
CA ASP A 60 7.86 16.95 -24.09
C ASP A 60 7.83 15.93 -22.95
N THR A 61 6.65 15.41 -22.61
CA THR A 61 6.50 14.35 -21.63
C THR A 61 7.23 13.06 -22.05
N TRP A 62 7.08 12.69 -23.31
CA TRP A 62 7.72 11.51 -23.88
C TRP A 62 9.25 11.60 -23.87
N ILE A 63 9.81 12.72 -24.34
CA ILE A 63 11.27 12.94 -24.36
C ILE A 63 11.87 13.03 -22.97
N ASN A 64 11.22 13.77 -22.06
CA ASN A 64 11.64 13.92 -20.67
C ASN A 64 11.69 12.59 -19.90
N GLN A 65 10.86 11.62 -20.27
CA GLN A 65 10.89 10.30 -19.65
C GLN A 65 11.88 9.34 -20.30
N ARG A 66 12.38 9.63 -21.51
CA ARG A 66 13.26 8.77 -22.30
C ARG A 66 14.66 9.31 -22.48
N ILE A 67 14.89 10.59 -22.17
CA ILE A 67 16.22 11.19 -22.32
C ILE A 67 17.27 10.36 -21.58
N GLY A 68 18.36 10.08 -22.27
CA GLY A 68 19.45 9.28 -21.70
C GLY A 68 20.04 9.94 -20.46
N LEU A 69 20.54 9.13 -19.53
CA LEU A 69 21.13 9.59 -18.26
C LEU A 69 20.18 10.32 -17.33
N ARG A 70 18.84 10.25 -17.59
CA ARG A 70 17.85 10.90 -16.74
C ARG A 70 17.98 10.49 -15.27
N GLY A 71 18.17 9.19 -15.02
CA GLY A 71 18.35 8.67 -13.67
C GLY A 71 19.60 9.24 -12.98
N LEU A 72 20.71 9.37 -13.72
CA LEU A 72 21.95 10.01 -13.24
C LEU A 72 21.70 11.45 -12.81
N PHE A 73 21.11 12.25 -13.70
CA PHE A 73 20.88 13.67 -13.43
C PHE A 73 19.90 13.90 -12.29
N VAL A 74 18.78 13.17 -12.27
CA VAL A 74 17.79 13.31 -11.19
C VAL A 74 18.38 12.91 -9.84
N ARG A 75 19.07 11.76 -9.76
CA ARG A 75 19.72 11.33 -8.51
C ARG A 75 20.79 12.31 -8.04
N THR A 76 21.58 12.85 -8.98
CA THR A 76 22.63 13.82 -8.64
C THR A 76 22.02 15.13 -8.14
N ALA A 77 21.01 15.67 -8.81
CA ALA A 77 20.33 16.88 -8.38
C ALA A 77 19.66 16.69 -7.00
N ASN A 78 18.95 15.58 -6.80
CA ASN A 78 18.33 15.27 -5.52
C ASN A 78 19.36 15.12 -4.40
N GLN A 79 20.49 14.44 -4.68
CA GLN A 79 21.56 14.27 -3.70
C GLN A 79 22.22 15.60 -3.33
N LEU A 80 22.45 16.48 -4.28
CA LEU A 80 23.01 17.81 -4.02
C LEU A 80 22.06 18.65 -3.16
N ASN A 81 20.77 18.72 -3.53
CA ASN A 81 19.77 19.45 -2.75
C ASN A 81 19.67 18.90 -1.32
N TYR A 82 19.62 17.59 -1.16
CA TYR A 82 19.59 16.98 0.17
C TYR A 82 20.88 17.23 0.97
N SER A 83 22.06 17.11 0.32
CA SER A 83 23.34 17.24 1.03
C SER A 83 23.61 18.68 1.46
N LEU A 84 23.29 19.67 0.62
CA LEU A 84 23.56 21.09 0.85
C LEU A 84 22.47 21.79 1.65
N PHE A 85 21.20 21.49 1.36
CA PHE A 85 20.05 22.23 1.89
C PHE A 85 19.12 21.39 2.78
N ARG A 86 19.34 20.09 2.86
CA ARG A 86 18.42 19.14 3.54
C ARG A 86 17.01 19.13 2.94
N GLU A 87 16.87 19.55 1.68
CA GLU A 87 15.61 19.56 0.96
C GLU A 87 15.36 18.20 0.31
N LEU A 88 14.13 17.70 0.47
CA LEU A 88 13.66 16.50 -0.20
C LEU A 88 13.12 16.85 -1.59
N PRO A 89 13.24 15.92 -2.57
CA PRO A 89 12.72 16.13 -3.91
C PRO A 89 11.21 16.39 -3.90
N HIS A 90 10.77 17.46 -4.57
CA HIS A 90 9.37 17.71 -4.84
C HIS A 90 8.94 16.92 -6.08
N ARG A 91 7.91 16.08 -5.95
CA ARG A 91 7.38 15.28 -7.05
C ARG A 91 5.88 15.51 -7.21
N SER A 92 5.41 15.39 -8.46
CA SER A 92 4.00 15.14 -8.72
C SER A 92 3.66 13.71 -8.29
N GLY A 93 2.63 13.51 -7.49
CA GLY A 93 2.26 12.22 -6.92
C GLY A 93 2.57 12.12 -5.42
N THR A 94 3.17 11.03 -4.98
CA THR A 94 3.51 10.82 -3.56
C THR A 94 4.52 11.86 -3.07
N GLN A 95 4.08 12.76 -2.22
CA GLN A 95 4.94 13.74 -1.57
C GLN A 95 5.46 13.19 -0.26
N VAL A 96 6.79 13.12 -0.14
CA VAL A 96 7.49 12.66 1.06
C VAL A 96 7.86 13.85 1.94
N LEU A 97 7.56 13.77 3.21
CA LEU A 97 7.92 14.74 4.24
C LEU A 97 8.99 14.15 5.16
N MET A 98 9.98 14.94 5.52
CA MET A 98 10.96 14.57 6.52
C MET A 98 10.51 15.01 7.91
N GLY A 99 10.30 14.03 8.76
CA GLY A 99 9.97 14.21 10.16
C GLY A 99 11.21 14.27 11.06
N ARG A 100 10.97 14.27 12.36
CA ARG A 100 12.03 14.24 13.37
C ARG A 100 12.76 12.91 13.36
N SER A 101 14.01 12.91 13.83
CA SER A 101 14.86 11.70 13.96
C SER A 101 15.02 10.87 12.68
N GLY A 102 14.87 11.50 11.49
CA GLY A 102 15.03 10.86 10.20
C GLY A 102 13.84 9.97 9.78
N PHE A 103 12.68 10.14 10.39
CA PHE A 103 11.47 9.49 9.92
C PHE A 103 10.95 10.17 8.66
N LEU A 104 10.55 9.37 7.69
CA LEU A 104 9.85 9.85 6.50
C LEU A 104 8.35 9.58 6.63
N PHE A 105 7.55 10.50 6.13
CA PHE A 105 6.09 10.39 6.11
C PHE A 105 5.57 10.69 4.72
N GLU A 106 4.52 10.02 4.34
CA GLU A 106 3.74 10.40 3.16
C GLU A 106 2.78 11.53 3.54
N LYS A 107 2.81 12.61 2.76
CA LYS A 107 2.04 13.82 3.07
C LYS A 107 0.54 13.58 3.28
N VAL A 108 -0.05 12.68 2.50
CA VAL A 108 -1.49 12.40 2.58
C VAL A 108 -1.91 11.87 3.96
N TYR A 109 -1.06 11.07 4.62
CA TYR A 109 -1.33 10.58 5.97
C TYR A 109 -1.12 11.66 7.03
N VAL A 110 -0.13 12.55 6.84
CA VAL A 110 0.06 13.71 7.72
C VAL A 110 -1.10 14.68 7.60
N ASP A 111 -1.55 14.94 6.38
CA ASP A 111 -2.73 15.78 6.14
C ASP A 111 -4.00 15.17 6.74
N ALA A 112 -4.18 13.85 6.64
CA ALA A 112 -5.31 13.15 7.25
C ALA A 112 -5.26 13.24 8.79
N TYR A 113 -4.08 13.03 9.38
CA TYR A 113 -3.86 13.19 10.82
C TYR A 113 -4.24 14.60 11.31
N ASN A 114 -3.82 15.64 10.57
CA ASN A 114 -4.07 17.04 10.97
C ASN A 114 -5.53 17.47 10.78
N ARG A 115 -6.19 17.00 9.72
CA ARG A 115 -7.56 17.42 9.37
C ARG A 115 -8.64 16.69 10.17
N GLY A 116 -8.33 15.50 10.71
CA GLY A 116 -9.33 14.61 11.28
C GLY A 116 -10.23 13.96 10.22
N GLY A 117 -11.42 13.53 10.62
CA GLY A 117 -12.38 12.89 9.72
C GLY A 117 -13.00 13.88 8.72
N ASP A 118 -13.14 13.44 7.47
CA ASP A 118 -13.71 14.20 6.36
C ASP A 118 -15.16 13.78 6.02
N ARG A 119 -15.71 12.79 6.72
CA ARG A 119 -17.03 12.21 6.50
C ARG A 119 -17.90 12.29 7.74
N PRO A 120 -19.22 12.49 7.58
CA PRO A 120 -20.14 12.47 8.69
C PRO A 120 -20.30 11.05 9.25
N PRO A 121 -20.62 10.89 10.57
CA PRO A 121 -20.76 9.58 11.22
C PRO A 121 -21.77 8.65 10.53
N GLU A 122 -22.82 9.19 9.89
CA GLU A 122 -23.85 8.42 9.20
C GLU A 122 -23.29 7.63 8.00
N ASP A 123 -22.25 8.14 7.35
CA ASP A 123 -21.57 7.43 6.28
C ASP A 123 -20.90 6.16 6.82
N PHE A 124 -20.29 6.26 7.98
CA PHE A 124 -19.63 5.14 8.65
C PHE A 124 -20.63 4.13 9.23
N ALA A 125 -21.78 4.59 9.71
CA ALA A 125 -22.87 3.69 10.10
C ALA A 125 -23.35 2.86 8.90
N ARG A 126 -23.52 3.49 7.72
CA ARG A 126 -23.87 2.75 6.48
C ARG A 126 -22.80 1.76 6.04
N ILE A 127 -21.53 2.14 6.15
CA ILE A 127 -20.39 1.25 5.84
C ILE A 127 -20.42 0.03 6.77
N SER A 128 -20.57 0.25 8.08
CA SER A 128 -20.62 -0.83 9.08
C SER A 128 -21.78 -1.78 8.81
N SER A 129 -22.98 -1.26 8.57
CA SER A 129 -24.16 -2.06 8.23
C SER A 129 -23.98 -2.88 6.94
N ALA A 130 -23.33 -2.33 5.91
CA ALA A 130 -23.00 -3.05 4.69
C ALA A 130 -22.00 -4.19 4.94
N LEU A 131 -20.97 -3.95 5.76
CA LEU A 131 -20.01 -4.97 6.18
C LEU A 131 -20.68 -6.07 6.98
N ARG A 132 -21.57 -5.74 7.91
CA ARG A 132 -22.34 -6.70 8.68
C ARG A 132 -23.24 -7.56 7.80
N LEU A 133 -23.94 -6.95 6.84
CA LEU A 133 -24.78 -7.68 5.88
C LEU A 133 -23.91 -8.63 5.04
N MET A 134 -22.80 -8.15 4.50
CA MET A 134 -21.86 -8.98 3.74
C MET A 134 -21.32 -10.15 4.58
N GLN A 135 -20.89 -9.90 5.82
CA GLN A 135 -20.43 -10.92 6.76
C GLN A 135 -21.50 -12.00 6.97
N SER A 136 -22.76 -11.59 7.15
CA SER A 136 -23.87 -12.53 7.36
C SER A 136 -24.16 -13.38 6.11
N ARG A 137 -24.05 -12.81 4.91
CA ARG A 137 -24.21 -13.54 3.65
C ARG A 137 -23.09 -14.55 3.42
N LEU A 138 -21.85 -14.14 3.63
CA LEU A 138 -20.67 -15.01 3.54
C LEU A 138 -20.77 -16.19 4.53
N ALA A 139 -21.23 -15.92 5.75
CA ALA A 139 -21.41 -16.97 6.76
C ALA A 139 -22.46 -18.03 6.34
N GLN A 140 -23.52 -17.64 5.62
CA GLN A 140 -24.49 -18.57 5.05
C GLN A 140 -23.87 -19.51 4.00
N ASP A 141 -22.82 -19.02 3.30
CA ASP A 141 -22.07 -19.81 2.32
C ASP A 141 -20.86 -20.54 2.95
N GLY A 142 -20.73 -20.50 4.28
CA GLY A 142 -19.63 -21.13 5.01
C GLY A 142 -18.29 -20.40 4.90
N ILE A 143 -18.31 -19.14 4.48
CA ILE A 143 -17.11 -18.31 4.27
C ILE A 143 -16.94 -17.35 5.45
N THR A 144 -15.77 -17.37 6.06
CA THR A 144 -15.44 -16.47 7.16
C THR A 144 -15.02 -15.10 6.64
N PHE A 145 -15.62 -14.05 7.16
CA PHE A 145 -15.21 -12.67 6.88
C PHE A 145 -14.33 -12.09 7.99
N LEU A 146 -13.28 -11.37 7.61
CA LEU A 146 -12.42 -10.63 8.52
C LEU A 146 -12.03 -9.27 7.91
N LEU A 147 -12.23 -8.19 8.66
CA LEU A 147 -11.72 -6.86 8.35
C LEU A 147 -10.41 -6.62 9.10
N VAL A 148 -9.40 -6.07 8.42
CA VAL A 148 -8.12 -5.66 9.02
C VAL A 148 -7.98 -4.16 8.79
N ILE A 149 -7.87 -3.37 9.86
CA ILE A 149 -7.68 -1.92 9.78
C ILE A 149 -6.21 -1.61 10.04
N ALA A 150 -5.48 -1.16 9.00
CA ALA A 150 -4.09 -0.79 9.10
C ALA A 150 -3.94 0.67 9.56
N PRO A 151 -3.17 0.95 10.62
CA PRO A 151 -2.91 2.31 11.07
C PRO A 151 -1.94 3.03 10.15
N SER A 152 -2.02 4.36 10.12
CA SER A 152 -0.98 5.17 9.50
C SER A 152 0.19 5.37 10.47
N LYS A 153 1.39 5.56 9.91
CA LYS A 153 2.57 5.89 10.73
C LYS A 153 2.41 7.22 11.48
N ALA A 154 1.65 8.16 10.91
CA ALA A 154 1.37 9.44 11.54
C ALA A 154 0.55 9.30 12.83
N GLU A 155 -0.41 8.38 12.87
CA GLU A 155 -1.21 8.10 14.07
C GLU A 155 -0.42 7.35 15.15
N ILE A 156 0.47 6.44 14.75
CA ILE A 156 1.24 5.63 15.71
C ILE A 156 2.44 6.40 16.28
N TYR A 157 3.10 7.23 15.46
CA TYR A 157 4.31 7.96 15.82
C TYR A 157 4.20 9.47 15.60
N PRO A 158 3.18 10.15 16.16
CA PRO A 158 2.99 11.60 15.99
C PRO A 158 4.16 12.43 16.53
N GLU A 159 4.93 11.90 17.50
CA GLU A 159 6.12 12.53 18.04
C GLU A 159 7.25 12.74 17.05
N PHE A 160 7.23 11.99 15.93
CA PHE A 160 8.21 12.11 14.85
C PHE A 160 7.72 12.91 13.66
N LEU A 161 6.50 13.46 13.70
CA LEU A 161 5.99 14.29 12.61
C LEU A 161 6.89 15.51 12.34
N PRO A 162 6.89 16.03 11.10
CA PRO A 162 7.62 17.27 10.77
C PRO A 162 7.22 18.43 11.69
N ALA A 163 8.17 19.29 12.03
CA ALA A 163 7.85 20.48 12.83
C ALA A 163 6.90 21.45 12.10
N SER A 164 6.87 21.39 10.76
CA SER A 164 5.93 22.14 9.92
C SER A 164 4.54 21.48 9.80
N ALA A 165 4.40 20.23 10.22
CA ALA A 165 3.08 19.66 10.41
C ALA A 165 2.44 20.42 11.55
N ASP A 166 1.34 21.13 11.27
CA ASP A 166 0.63 21.88 12.28
C ASP A 166 -0.02 20.89 13.27
N THR A 167 0.79 20.48 14.24
CA THR A 167 0.35 19.59 15.32
C THR A 167 -0.36 20.39 16.43
N ALA A 168 -0.46 21.72 16.30
CA ALA A 168 -1.00 22.62 17.33
C ALA A 168 -2.52 22.50 17.51
N GLY A 169 -3.17 21.68 16.73
CA GLY A 169 -4.59 21.42 16.84
C GLY A 169 -5.03 20.25 16.01
N ARG A 170 -4.83 19.03 16.51
CA ARG A 170 -5.77 17.99 16.10
C ARG A 170 -7.15 18.56 16.38
N PRO A 171 -7.96 18.86 15.34
CA PRO A 171 -9.26 19.49 15.59
C PRO A 171 -10.06 18.60 16.55
N ASP A 172 -10.97 19.16 17.34
CA ASP A 172 -11.94 18.44 18.19
C ASP A 172 -12.86 17.49 17.39
N ARG A 173 -12.46 17.15 16.17
CA ARG A 173 -13.15 16.25 15.26
C ARG A 173 -12.58 14.85 15.38
N ARG A 174 -13.47 13.90 15.54
CA ARG A 174 -13.13 12.49 15.46
C ARG A 174 -12.53 12.17 14.09
N SER A 175 -11.49 11.32 14.06
CA SER A 175 -10.95 10.78 12.82
C SER A 175 -11.97 9.85 12.13
N ASN A 176 -11.72 9.52 10.87
CA ASN A 176 -12.52 8.51 10.16
C ASN A 176 -12.49 7.16 10.89
N TYR A 177 -11.35 6.81 11.49
CA TYR A 177 -11.20 5.60 12.29
C TYR A 177 -12.08 5.64 13.55
N GLU A 178 -12.00 6.70 14.34
CA GLU A 178 -12.80 6.87 15.56
C GLU A 178 -14.31 6.89 15.28
N ASN A 179 -14.72 7.40 14.11
CA ASN A 179 -16.11 7.36 13.68
C ASN A 179 -16.56 5.94 13.30
N LEU A 180 -15.71 5.15 12.63
CA LEU A 180 -16.11 3.83 12.13
C LEU A 180 -16.06 2.74 13.21
N VAL A 181 -14.99 2.72 14.04
CA VAL A 181 -14.71 1.60 14.94
C VAL A 181 -15.83 1.32 15.94
N GLY A 182 -16.51 2.37 16.42
CA GLY A 182 -17.65 2.25 17.31
C GLY A 182 -18.82 1.49 16.66
N PHE A 183 -19.13 1.80 15.41
CA PHE A 183 -20.19 1.12 14.66
C PHE A 183 -19.82 -0.32 14.36
N LEU A 184 -18.57 -0.61 13.96
CA LEU A 184 -18.11 -1.98 13.70
C LEU A 184 -18.28 -2.88 14.93
N ARG A 185 -17.95 -2.36 16.12
CA ARG A 185 -18.13 -3.09 17.39
C ARG A 185 -19.59 -3.30 17.71
N ALA A 186 -20.42 -2.27 17.55
CA ALA A 186 -21.86 -2.35 17.81
C ALA A 186 -22.58 -3.34 16.88
N ASP A 187 -22.17 -3.37 15.59
CA ASP A 187 -22.73 -4.27 14.59
C ASP A 187 -22.14 -5.70 14.65
N GLY A 188 -21.11 -5.93 15.47
CA GLY A 188 -20.46 -7.25 15.60
C GLY A 188 -19.73 -7.69 14.34
N VAL A 189 -19.08 -6.75 13.63
CA VAL A 189 -18.21 -7.05 12.50
C VAL A 189 -16.91 -7.66 13.01
N ASN A 190 -16.45 -8.75 12.38
CA ASN A 190 -15.18 -9.38 12.72
C ASN A 190 -14.03 -8.48 12.27
N VAL A 191 -13.25 -7.96 13.23
CA VAL A 191 -12.18 -7.00 12.98
C VAL A 191 -10.89 -7.42 13.66
N VAL A 192 -9.76 -7.27 12.97
CA VAL A 192 -8.42 -7.11 13.53
C VAL A 192 -8.10 -5.62 13.47
N ASP A 193 -8.23 -4.96 14.60
CA ASP A 193 -8.00 -3.53 14.76
C ASP A 193 -6.51 -3.28 15.02
N ALA A 194 -5.72 -3.17 13.93
CA ALA A 194 -4.29 -2.96 14.05
C ALA A 194 -3.93 -1.58 14.60
N HIS A 195 -4.82 -0.58 14.51
CA HIS A 195 -4.59 0.72 15.15
C HIS A 195 -4.50 0.57 16.68
N GLU A 196 -5.53 -0.01 17.29
CA GLU A 196 -5.56 -0.23 18.74
C GLU A 196 -4.42 -1.16 19.19
N LEU A 197 -4.16 -2.23 18.42
CA LEU A 197 -3.07 -3.16 18.69
C LEU A 197 -1.71 -2.46 18.67
N PHE A 198 -1.41 -1.64 17.67
CA PHE A 198 -0.15 -0.92 17.55
C PHE A 198 0.06 0.09 18.67
N LEU A 199 -0.98 0.86 19.03
CA LEU A 199 -0.91 1.78 20.16
C LEU A 199 -0.67 1.04 21.48
N ARG A 200 -1.26 -0.13 21.68
CA ARG A 200 -1.03 -0.99 22.83
C ARG A 200 0.42 -1.51 22.84
N TRP A 201 0.86 -2.10 21.73
CA TRP A 201 2.21 -2.67 21.63
C TRP A 201 3.32 -1.62 21.75
N LYS A 202 3.11 -0.43 21.20
CA LYS A 202 4.06 0.69 21.36
C LYS A 202 4.32 1.03 22.84
N ARG A 203 3.35 0.80 23.72
CA ARG A 203 3.48 1.07 25.16
C ARG A 203 4.16 -0.07 25.93
N GLU A 204 4.29 -1.25 25.33
CA GLU A 204 4.95 -2.40 25.95
C GLU A 204 6.46 -2.12 26.04
N PRO A 205 7.10 -2.25 27.22
CA PRO A 205 8.54 -2.03 27.36
C PRO A 205 9.36 -2.93 26.43
N GLY A 206 10.33 -2.35 25.74
CA GLY A 206 11.20 -3.08 24.84
C GLY A 206 10.61 -3.43 23.48
N THR A 207 9.37 -3.02 23.16
CA THR A 207 8.82 -3.22 21.83
C THR A 207 9.61 -2.43 20.78
N PRO A 208 10.12 -3.10 19.74
CA PRO A 208 10.78 -2.42 18.64
C PRO A 208 9.81 -1.53 17.85
N LEU A 209 10.35 -0.67 16.97
CA LEU A 209 9.53 0.10 16.03
C LEU A 209 8.66 -0.85 15.21
N LEU A 210 7.40 -0.45 15.01
CA LEU A 210 6.39 -1.19 14.24
C LEU A 210 6.31 -0.71 12.78
N PHE A 211 6.98 0.41 12.48
CA PHE A 211 7.15 0.98 11.14
C PHE A 211 8.63 1.22 10.86
N GLY A 212 9.05 1.05 9.61
CA GLY A 212 10.36 1.48 9.16
C GLY A 212 10.47 3.02 9.17
N LYS A 213 11.65 3.56 9.49
CA LYS A 213 11.85 5.01 9.45
C LYS A 213 11.60 5.58 8.06
N GLY A 214 12.10 4.89 7.03
CA GLY A 214 11.99 5.28 5.63
C GLY A 214 10.78 4.71 4.91
N GLY A 215 9.93 3.92 5.56
CA GLY A 215 8.77 3.27 4.96
C GLY A 215 7.45 3.94 5.30
N THR A 216 6.45 3.80 4.44
CA THR A 216 5.08 4.21 4.75
C THR A 216 4.28 3.10 5.42
N HIS A 217 4.62 1.86 5.11
CA HIS A 217 3.96 0.66 5.61
C HIS A 217 4.49 0.21 6.98
N TRP A 218 3.73 -0.63 7.68
CA TRP A 218 4.26 -1.38 8.80
C TRP A 218 5.49 -2.18 8.38
N ASN A 219 6.47 -2.29 9.29
CA ASN A 219 7.67 -3.08 9.01
C ASN A 219 7.39 -4.58 9.16
N GLN A 220 8.38 -5.43 8.85
CA GLN A 220 8.24 -6.88 8.93
C GLN A 220 7.84 -7.37 10.33
N TYR A 221 8.30 -6.71 11.40
CA TYR A 221 7.95 -7.06 12.77
C TYR A 221 6.49 -6.69 13.09
N GLY A 222 6.08 -5.47 12.75
CA GLY A 222 4.68 -5.02 12.91
C GLY A 222 3.71 -5.89 12.12
N ALA A 223 4.02 -6.13 10.83
CA ALA A 223 3.22 -7.01 9.97
C ALA A 223 3.17 -8.45 10.52
N GLY A 224 4.30 -8.97 11.05
CA GLY A 224 4.35 -10.30 11.65
C GLY A 224 3.40 -10.44 12.85
N ARG A 225 3.32 -9.42 13.70
CA ARG A 225 2.38 -9.40 14.83
C ARG A 225 0.92 -9.37 14.32
N ILE A 226 0.62 -8.62 13.24
CA ILE A 226 -0.73 -8.60 12.66
C ILE A 226 -1.08 -9.93 11.97
N VAL A 227 -0.15 -10.56 11.26
CA VAL A 227 -0.38 -11.92 10.70
C VAL A 227 -0.67 -12.92 11.81
N ALA A 228 0.02 -12.83 12.97
CA ALA A 228 -0.30 -13.65 14.13
C ALA A 228 -1.75 -13.45 14.61
N GLU A 229 -2.21 -12.22 14.71
CA GLU A 229 -3.61 -11.90 15.08
C GLU A 229 -4.59 -12.40 14.01
N ILE A 230 -4.31 -12.17 12.71
CA ILE A 230 -5.17 -12.66 11.61
C ILE A 230 -5.31 -14.18 11.67
N THR A 231 -4.20 -14.90 11.77
CA THR A 231 -4.22 -16.38 11.75
C THR A 231 -4.91 -16.95 12.98
N THR A 232 -4.70 -16.35 14.15
CA THR A 232 -5.42 -16.72 15.38
C THR A 232 -6.91 -16.47 15.22
N ARG A 233 -7.29 -15.30 14.73
CA ARG A 233 -8.70 -14.93 14.56
C ARG A 233 -9.41 -15.79 13.53
N LEU A 234 -8.75 -16.13 12.42
CA LEU A 234 -9.30 -17.04 11.42
C LEU A 234 -9.52 -18.45 11.99
N ARG A 235 -8.60 -18.97 12.81
CA ARG A 235 -8.79 -20.27 13.50
C ARG A 235 -10.01 -20.25 14.41
N GLU A 236 -10.16 -19.20 15.22
CA GLU A 236 -11.32 -19.04 16.12
C GLU A 236 -12.64 -18.97 15.35
N LEU A 237 -12.68 -18.15 14.30
CA LEU A 237 -13.91 -17.91 13.55
C LEU A 237 -14.34 -19.11 12.66
N THR A 238 -13.37 -19.82 12.08
CA THR A 238 -13.65 -21.00 11.24
C THR A 238 -13.90 -22.27 12.05
N GLY A 239 -13.35 -22.34 13.27
CA GLY A 239 -13.30 -23.58 14.06
C GLY A 239 -12.40 -24.66 13.45
N LYS A 240 -11.63 -24.34 12.37
CA LYS A 240 -10.70 -25.25 11.70
C LYS A 240 -9.30 -25.12 12.29
N ASP A 241 -8.55 -26.20 12.27
CA ASP A 241 -7.13 -26.18 12.66
C ASP A 241 -6.27 -25.65 11.52
N LEU A 242 -6.26 -24.32 11.35
CA LEU A 242 -5.50 -23.60 10.33
C LEU A 242 -4.05 -23.38 10.79
N PRO A 243 -3.09 -23.22 9.86
CA PRO A 243 -1.76 -22.74 10.19
C PRO A 243 -1.82 -21.37 10.87
N SER A 244 -0.95 -21.19 11.85
CA SER A 244 -0.83 -19.90 12.53
C SER A 244 0.62 -19.64 12.92
N ILE A 245 0.93 -18.37 13.21
CA ILE A 245 2.23 -17.96 13.70
C ILE A 245 2.08 -17.25 15.04
N ARG A 246 3.14 -17.29 15.82
CA ARG A 246 3.35 -16.47 17.02
C ARG A 246 4.68 -15.74 16.88
N VAL A 247 4.71 -14.46 17.25
CA VAL A 247 5.94 -13.70 17.30
C VAL A 247 6.59 -13.92 18.67
N ALA A 248 7.70 -14.66 18.69
CA ALA A 248 8.45 -14.97 19.90
C ALA A 248 9.47 -13.88 20.27
N GLY A 249 9.80 -13.01 19.32
CA GLY A 249 10.78 -11.95 19.52
C GLY A 249 11.06 -11.17 18.23
N ALA A 250 12.11 -10.37 18.27
CA ALA A 250 12.57 -9.58 17.13
C ALA A 250 14.08 -9.68 16.97
N VAL A 251 14.54 -9.67 15.73
CA VAL A 251 15.97 -9.56 15.39
C VAL A 251 16.17 -8.37 14.47
N THR A 252 17.28 -7.66 14.67
CA THR A 252 17.69 -6.57 13.78
C THR A 252 18.72 -7.10 12.81
N ASN A 253 18.50 -6.85 11.50
CA ASN A 253 19.50 -7.16 10.49
C ASN A 253 19.76 -5.94 9.58
N ARG A 254 20.66 -6.08 8.61
CA ARG A 254 21.01 -5.01 7.66
C ARG A 254 20.35 -5.16 6.31
N THR A 255 19.60 -6.23 6.08
CA THR A 255 18.90 -6.44 4.81
C THR A 255 17.68 -5.56 4.76
N ILE A 256 17.68 -4.60 3.85
CA ILE A 256 16.56 -3.70 3.65
C ILE A 256 15.44 -4.45 2.93
N VAL A 257 14.24 -4.37 3.49
CA VAL A 257 13.00 -4.83 2.86
C VAL A 257 12.30 -3.61 2.27
N ASP A 258 11.79 -3.73 1.06
CA ASP A 258 11.22 -2.61 0.30
C ASP A 258 10.20 -1.79 1.10
N ALA A 259 9.27 -2.46 1.79
CA ALA A 259 8.26 -1.81 2.62
C ALA A 259 8.83 -0.97 3.78
N ASP A 260 10.02 -1.31 4.27
CA ASP A 260 10.66 -0.60 5.39
C ASP A 260 11.36 0.69 4.96
N ASN A 261 11.57 0.88 3.64
CA ASN A 261 12.27 2.05 3.07
C ASN A 261 11.65 2.55 1.76
N ASP A 262 10.41 2.22 1.47
CA ASP A 262 9.75 2.57 0.21
C ASP A 262 9.70 4.09 -0.05
N LEU A 263 9.47 4.92 0.97
CA LEU A 263 9.56 6.38 0.86
C LEU A 263 11.01 6.85 0.65
N GLY A 264 11.98 6.18 1.28
CA GLY A 264 13.40 6.47 1.08
C GLY A 264 13.85 6.20 -0.36
N GLU A 265 13.37 5.13 -0.97
CA GLU A 265 13.64 4.80 -2.38
C GLU A 265 13.01 5.83 -3.33
N LEU A 266 11.80 6.34 -3.02
CA LEU A 266 11.14 7.38 -3.80
C LEU A 266 11.94 8.69 -3.88
N LEU A 267 12.83 8.96 -2.93
CA LEU A 267 13.69 10.15 -2.95
C LEU A 267 14.72 10.12 -4.07
N ASN A 268 15.02 8.95 -4.62
CA ASN A 268 16.02 8.78 -5.67
C ASN A 268 17.35 9.46 -5.35
N LEU A 269 17.86 9.22 -4.16
CA LEU A 269 19.20 9.64 -3.75
C LEU A 269 20.23 8.60 -4.21
N TRP A 270 21.50 9.01 -4.32
CA TRP A 270 22.61 8.08 -4.57
C TRP A 270 22.85 7.16 -3.37
N SER A 271 22.79 7.72 -2.18
CA SER A 271 22.83 6.97 -0.92
C SER A 271 21.41 6.71 -0.43
N GLY A 272 20.62 5.96 -1.17
CA GLY A 272 19.18 5.74 -0.89
C GLY A 272 18.83 5.13 0.48
N ARG A 273 19.80 5.01 1.40
CA ARG A 273 19.67 4.33 2.68
C ARG A 273 19.80 5.19 3.95
N PRO A 274 19.95 6.53 3.90
CA PRO A 274 20.08 7.29 5.14
C PRO A 274 18.83 7.23 6.01
N PHE A 275 17.69 6.82 5.45
CA PHE A 275 16.39 6.75 6.12
C PHE A 275 15.94 5.32 6.44
N ALA A 276 16.65 4.28 5.97
CA ALA A 276 16.22 2.90 6.16
C ALA A 276 16.08 2.52 7.65
N GLY A 277 16.94 3.07 8.50
CA GLY A 277 16.93 2.72 9.91
C GLY A 277 17.31 1.25 10.15
N PRO A 278 17.14 0.74 11.37
CA PRO A 278 17.30 -0.68 11.67
C PRO A 278 16.16 -1.48 11.02
N GLN A 279 16.50 -2.58 10.35
CA GLN A 279 15.54 -3.51 9.78
C GLN A 279 15.17 -4.54 10.85
N ILE A 280 13.91 -4.54 11.23
CA ILE A 280 13.41 -5.33 12.36
C ILE A 280 12.55 -6.46 11.80
N HIS A 281 13.00 -7.69 12.02
CA HIS A 281 12.32 -8.90 11.57
C HIS A 281 11.75 -9.69 12.76
N PRO A 282 10.55 -10.27 12.63
CA PRO A 282 10.00 -11.12 13.67
C PRO A 282 10.75 -12.46 13.76
N VAL A 283 10.94 -12.95 14.97
CA VAL A 283 11.26 -14.36 15.23
C VAL A 283 9.93 -15.08 15.36
N LEU A 284 9.67 -16.01 14.44
CA LEU A 284 8.37 -16.67 14.33
C LEU A 284 8.42 -18.09 14.88
N GLU A 285 7.39 -18.45 15.63
CA GLU A 285 7.03 -19.82 15.94
C GLU A 285 5.76 -20.18 15.16
N LYS A 286 5.79 -21.32 14.47
CA LYS A 286 4.72 -21.74 13.57
C LYS A 286 3.98 -22.96 14.10
N HIS A 287 2.66 -22.90 14.05
CA HIS A 287 1.76 -24.06 14.11
C HIS A 287 1.37 -24.42 12.70
N ALA A 288 1.62 -25.66 12.29
CA ALA A 288 1.40 -26.08 10.90
C ALA A 288 -0.09 -26.18 10.53
N GLY A 289 -0.95 -26.52 11.49
CA GLY A 289 -2.36 -26.82 11.24
C GLY A 289 -2.54 -28.10 10.41
N THR A 290 -3.77 -28.53 10.30
CA THR A 290 -4.17 -29.69 9.47
C THR A 290 -4.97 -29.31 8.24
N HIS A 291 -5.42 -28.04 8.15
CA HIS A 291 -6.18 -27.51 7.03
C HIS A 291 -5.53 -26.22 6.49
N LEU A 292 -5.04 -26.25 5.27
CA LEU A 292 -4.52 -25.07 4.57
C LEU A 292 -5.66 -24.31 3.92
N PRO A 293 -5.97 -23.07 4.35
CA PRO A 293 -7.13 -22.35 3.86
C PRO A 293 -6.93 -21.79 2.45
N ASP A 294 -8.05 -21.62 1.74
CA ASP A 294 -8.16 -20.80 0.55
C ASP A 294 -8.70 -19.42 0.93
N ILE A 295 -7.95 -18.35 0.67
CA ILE A 295 -8.30 -17.01 1.12
C ILE A 295 -8.38 -16.05 -0.08
N LEU A 296 -9.44 -15.24 -0.11
CA LEU A 296 -9.50 -14.04 -0.95
C LEU A 296 -9.14 -12.83 -0.11
N PHE A 297 -8.11 -12.09 -0.52
CA PHE A 297 -7.75 -10.80 0.06
C PHE A 297 -8.23 -9.66 -0.82
N ILE A 298 -8.67 -8.56 -0.21
CA ILE A 298 -8.91 -7.29 -0.86
C ILE A 298 -8.21 -6.25 -0.02
N GLY A 299 -7.38 -5.40 -0.62
CA GLY A 299 -6.64 -4.42 0.17
C GLY A 299 -5.99 -3.31 -0.64
N ASP A 300 -5.43 -2.37 0.10
CA ASP A 300 -4.49 -1.39 -0.43
C ASP A 300 -3.04 -1.90 -0.35
N SER A 301 -2.06 -1.00 -0.40
CA SER A 301 -0.65 -1.42 -0.42
C SER A 301 -0.16 -2.09 0.87
N PHE A 302 -0.84 -1.89 2.00
CA PHE A 302 -0.49 -2.53 3.27
C PHE A 302 -0.71 -4.05 3.25
N VAL A 303 -1.62 -4.55 2.40
CA VAL A 303 -1.90 -5.98 2.27
C VAL A 303 -0.68 -6.79 1.84
N PHE A 304 0.23 -6.20 1.04
CA PHE A 304 1.36 -6.95 0.50
C PHE A 304 2.38 -7.37 1.56
N THR A 305 2.63 -6.55 2.57
CA THR A 305 3.55 -6.96 3.66
C THR A 305 2.99 -8.16 4.43
N LEU A 306 1.66 -8.21 4.62
CA LEU A 306 0.98 -9.35 5.24
C LEU A 306 1.05 -10.59 4.35
N THR A 307 0.60 -10.47 3.10
CA THR A 307 0.52 -11.62 2.19
C THR A 307 1.91 -12.17 1.83
N ASN A 308 2.91 -11.32 1.65
CA ASN A 308 4.29 -11.76 1.40
C ASN A 308 4.87 -12.55 2.60
N LEU A 309 4.53 -12.15 3.82
CA LEU A 309 4.91 -12.91 5.00
C LEU A 309 4.15 -14.25 5.05
N MET A 310 2.86 -14.23 4.82
CA MET A 310 2.02 -15.44 4.81
C MET A 310 2.42 -16.40 3.68
N ASP A 311 2.81 -15.90 2.49
CA ASP A 311 3.37 -16.68 1.36
C ASP A 311 4.65 -17.40 1.80
N ARG A 312 5.59 -16.66 2.40
CA ARG A 312 6.88 -17.19 2.86
C ARG A 312 6.72 -18.26 3.92
N GLU A 313 5.76 -18.07 4.83
CA GLU A 313 5.47 -19.02 5.90
C GLU A 313 4.52 -20.16 5.48
N GLY A 314 3.97 -20.15 4.27
CA GLY A 314 3.05 -21.17 3.76
C GLY A 314 1.80 -21.32 4.61
N LEU A 315 1.11 -20.19 4.88
CA LEU A 315 -0.05 -20.15 5.80
C LEU A 315 -1.39 -20.39 5.11
N TYR A 316 -1.39 -20.65 3.81
CA TYR A 316 -2.58 -21.00 3.02
C TYR A 316 -2.22 -21.87 1.81
N ARG A 317 -3.21 -22.52 1.25
CA ARG A 317 -3.06 -23.34 0.04
C ARG A 317 -3.08 -22.46 -1.21
N ARG A 318 -4.04 -21.56 -1.29
CA ARG A 318 -4.26 -20.64 -2.40
C ARG A 318 -4.74 -19.28 -1.89
N ARG A 319 -4.24 -18.22 -2.48
CA ARG A 319 -4.82 -16.90 -2.32
C ARG A 319 -4.96 -16.17 -3.65
N ASN A 320 -6.02 -15.34 -3.74
CA ASN A 320 -6.08 -14.23 -4.67
C ASN A 320 -6.06 -12.95 -3.84
N THR A 321 -5.40 -11.92 -4.35
CA THR A 321 -5.42 -10.58 -3.75
C THR A 321 -5.94 -9.59 -4.77
N TYR A 322 -7.03 -8.91 -4.48
CA TYR A 322 -7.57 -7.82 -5.28
C TYR A 322 -7.06 -6.49 -4.74
N TYR A 323 -6.00 -5.99 -5.36
CA TYR A 323 -5.34 -4.74 -5.01
C TYR A 323 -6.17 -3.55 -5.50
N TYR A 324 -6.62 -2.68 -4.58
CA TYR A 324 -7.59 -1.61 -4.82
C TYR A 324 -8.82 -2.07 -5.63
N TYR A 325 -9.10 -3.37 -5.64
CA TYR A 325 -10.12 -3.98 -6.47
C TYR A 325 -9.99 -3.60 -7.97
N ASN A 326 -8.74 -3.44 -8.43
CA ASN A 326 -8.40 -3.09 -9.81
C ASN A 326 -7.42 -4.07 -10.45
N ARG A 327 -6.56 -4.70 -9.64
CA ARG A 327 -5.58 -5.70 -10.07
C ARG A 327 -5.71 -6.93 -9.20
N GLN A 328 -5.33 -8.08 -9.75
CA GLN A 328 -5.32 -9.35 -9.04
C GLN A 328 -3.93 -9.95 -9.03
N TYR A 329 -3.56 -10.54 -7.88
CA TYR A 329 -2.33 -11.26 -7.64
C TYR A 329 -2.68 -12.63 -7.12
N PHE A 330 -2.03 -13.67 -7.63
CA PHE A 330 -2.28 -15.05 -7.29
C PHE A 330 -1.10 -15.66 -6.54
N TYR A 331 -1.35 -16.61 -5.67
CA TYR A 331 -0.36 -17.47 -5.05
C TYR A 331 -0.88 -18.92 -5.07
N PRO A 332 -0.03 -19.92 -5.44
CA PRO A 332 1.39 -19.82 -5.83
C PRO A 332 1.61 -19.34 -7.27
N GLU A 333 0.58 -19.10 -8.02
CA GLU A 333 0.64 -18.71 -9.43
C GLU A 333 0.81 -17.18 -9.56
N ALA A 334 1.80 -16.77 -10.32
CA ALA A 334 1.96 -15.40 -10.78
C ALA A 334 1.73 -15.36 -12.30
N PRO A 335 1.28 -14.30 -12.91
CA PRO A 335 1.55 -12.89 -12.68
C PRO A 335 0.34 -12.09 -12.16
N ASN A 336 0.59 -10.80 -11.84
CA ASN A 336 -0.49 -9.87 -11.65
C ASN A 336 -1.17 -9.54 -12.99
N THR A 337 -2.51 -9.38 -12.94
CA THR A 337 -3.30 -8.98 -14.11
C THR A 337 -4.30 -7.90 -13.70
N GLU A 338 -4.73 -7.10 -14.69
CA GLU A 338 -5.84 -6.18 -14.46
C GLU A 338 -7.12 -6.97 -14.18
N LEU A 339 -7.91 -6.48 -13.22
CA LEU A 339 -9.18 -7.12 -12.86
C LEU A 339 -10.29 -6.61 -13.77
N ASN A 340 -10.81 -7.49 -14.64
CA ASN A 340 -11.96 -7.16 -15.47
C ASN A 340 -13.28 -7.36 -14.70
N LYS A 341 -13.72 -6.31 -14.00
CA LYS A 341 -14.94 -6.34 -13.17
C LYS A 341 -16.23 -6.69 -13.94
N ARG A 342 -16.26 -6.47 -15.27
CA ARG A 342 -17.45 -6.79 -16.09
C ARG A 342 -17.59 -8.27 -16.35
N GLN A 343 -16.51 -9.01 -16.31
CA GLN A 343 -16.45 -10.46 -16.52
C GLN A 343 -16.29 -11.24 -15.22
N LEU A 344 -16.15 -10.56 -14.10
CA LEU A 344 -15.90 -11.17 -12.81
C LEU A 344 -17.22 -11.68 -12.20
N ASP A 345 -17.35 -12.99 -12.07
CA ASP A 345 -18.42 -13.63 -11.28
C ASP A 345 -17.93 -13.74 -9.82
N LEU A 346 -18.38 -12.79 -8.99
CA LEU A 346 -17.97 -12.71 -7.58
C LEU A 346 -18.43 -13.90 -6.74
N LEU A 347 -19.58 -14.49 -7.06
CA LEU A 347 -20.09 -15.64 -6.33
C LEU A 347 -19.28 -16.89 -6.67
N ALA A 348 -18.92 -17.08 -7.93
CA ALA A 348 -18.01 -18.16 -8.35
C ALA A 348 -16.61 -17.99 -7.75
N GLU A 349 -16.07 -16.76 -7.68
CA GLU A 349 -14.78 -16.48 -7.05
C GLU A 349 -14.74 -16.82 -5.55
N LEU A 350 -15.86 -16.68 -4.87
CA LEU A 350 -15.99 -16.99 -3.46
C LEU A 350 -16.28 -18.47 -3.19
N GLN A 351 -16.77 -19.19 -4.17
CA GLN A 351 -17.14 -20.60 -4.00
C GLN A 351 -15.94 -21.45 -3.54
N GLY A 352 -16.11 -22.14 -2.42
CA GLY A 352 -15.09 -23.02 -1.85
C GLY A 352 -13.95 -22.29 -1.14
N ARG A 353 -14.04 -20.98 -0.92
CA ARG A 353 -13.11 -20.23 -0.07
C ARG A 353 -13.39 -20.48 1.40
N ASP A 354 -12.35 -20.54 2.20
CA ASP A 354 -12.46 -20.59 3.66
C ASP A 354 -12.70 -19.20 4.25
N ALA A 355 -12.08 -18.16 3.63
CA ALA A 355 -12.17 -16.80 4.14
C ALA A 355 -12.11 -15.73 3.05
N LEU A 356 -12.76 -14.60 3.36
CA LEU A 356 -12.59 -13.30 2.74
C LEU A 356 -11.96 -12.35 3.76
N VAL A 357 -10.79 -11.80 3.46
CA VAL A 357 -10.11 -10.81 4.29
C VAL A 357 -10.07 -9.48 3.54
N ILE A 358 -10.66 -8.45 4.12
CA ILE A 358 -10.51 -7.06 3.61
C ILE A 358 -9.51 -6.34 4.50
N GLU A 359 -8.39 -5.92 3.93
CA GLU A 359 -7.44 -5.02 4.57
C GLU A 359 -7.69 -3.59 4.06
N VAL A 360 -7.60 -2.61 4.95
CA VAL A 360 -7.75 -1.20 4.59
C VAL A 360 -6.96 -0.32 5.54
N SER A 361 -6.14 0.59 4.99
CA SER A 361 -5.52 1.61 5.81
C SER A 361 -6.54 2.69 6.22
N GLU A 362 -6.29 3.35 7.35
CA GLU A 362 -7.18 4.38 7.92
C GLU A 362 -7.55 5.49 6.92
N TYR A 363 -6.61 5.83 6.04
CA TYR A 363 -6.84 6.81 4.99
C TYR A 363 -7.98 6.40 4.03
N TRP A 364 -8.11 5.09 3.75
CA TRP A 364 -9.10 4.56 2.82
C TRP A 364 -10.39 4.08 3.47
N LEU A 365 -10.59 4.24 4.78
CA LEU A 365 -11.81 3.80 5.47
C LEU A 365 -13.12 4.30 4.82
N PRO A 366 -13.20 5.54 4.28
CA PRO A 366 -14.39 5.97 3.54
C PRO A 366 -14.68 5.17 2.27
N ARG A 367 -13.70 4.38 1.80
CA ARG A 367 -13.77 3.56 0.58
C ARG A 367 -13.42 2.10 0.85
N VAL A 368 -13.69 1.61 2.05
CA VAL A 368 -13.38 0.23 2.44
C VAL A 368 -13.87 -0.78 1.40
N GLY A 369 -12.98 -1.71 1.01
CA GLY A 369 -13.24 -2.70 -0.05
C GLY A 369 -13.29 -2.13 -1.47
N PHE A 370 -13.03 -0.82 -1.70
CA PHE A 370 -12.85 -0.19 -3.02
C PHE A 370 -13.97 -0.45 -4.03
N GLY A 371 -15.19 -0.65 -3.53
CA GLY A 371 -16.39 -0.97 -4.32
C GLY A 371 -16.77 -2.45 -4.33
N PHE A 372 -15.90 -3.35 -3.90
CA PHE A 372 -16.17 -4.80 -3.85
C PHE A 372 -17.40 -5.14 -3.03
N ILE A 373 -17.56 -4.54 -1.83
CA ILE A 373 -18.68 -4.79 -0.92
C ILE A 373 -20.01 -4.53 -1.63
N ARG A 374 -20.11 -3.39 -2.31
CA ARG A 374 -21.30 -3.00 -3.08
C ARG A 374 -21.60 -4.00 -4.19
N ASP A 375 -20.58 -4.40 -4.94
CA ASP A 375 -20.74 -5.28 -6.10
C ASP A 375 -21.10 -6.70 -5.64
N LEU A 376 -20.51 -7.18 -4.55
CA LEU A 376 -20.85 -8.47 -3.94
C LEU A 376 -22.29 -8.50 -3.39
N LEU A 377 -22.70 -7.45 -2.67
CA LEU A 377 -24.08 -7.37 -2.15
C LEU A 377 -25.11 -7.30 -3.29
N ARG A 378 -24.79 -6.65 -4.41
CA ARG A 378 -25.61 -6.70 -5.62
C ARG A 378 -25.72 -8.11 -6.21
N ALA A 379 -24.61 -8.84 -6.29
CA ALA A 379 -24.60 -10.21 -6.78
C ALA A 379 -25.49 -11.12 -5.92
N TYR A 380 -25.41 -11.02 -4.60
CA TYR A 380 -26.31 -11.74 -3.69
C TYR A 380 -27.79 -11.35 -3.89
N HIS A 381 -28.07 -10.05 -4.05
CA HIS A 381 -29.44 -9.60 -4.29
C HIS A 381 -30.02 -10.16 -5.60
N HIS A 382 -29.22 -10.22 -6.68
CA HIS A 382 -29.63 -10.84 -7.94
C HIS A 382 -29.88 -12.35 -7.78
N LEU A 383 -29.02 -13.04 -7.04
CA LEU A 383 -29.18 -14.48 -6.74
C LEU A 383 -30.50 -14.74 -6.00
N ASP A 384 -30.83 -13.93 -4.97
CA ASP A 384 -32.06 -14.08 -4.19
C ASP A 384 -33.31 -13.89 -5.06
N ARG A 385 -33.29 -12.97 -6.02
CA ARG A 385 -34.40 -12.71 -6.94
C ARG A 385 -34.59 -13.81 -8.00
N SER A 386 -33.52 -14.50 -8.36
CA SER A 386 -33.58 -15.59 -9.34
C SER A 386 -34.03 -16.94 -8.73
N ARG A 387 -34.04 -17.06 -7.41
CA ARG A 387 -34.53 -18.24 -6.72
C ARG A 387 -36.07 -18.22 -6.75
N PRO A 388 -36.76 -19.31 -7.21
CA PRO A 388 -38.19 -19.40 -7.13
C PRO A 388 -38.64 -19.33 -5.66
N ALA A 389 -39.75 -18.61 -5.42
CA ALA A 389 -40.33 -18.50 -4.09
C ALA A 389 -40.53 -19.92 -3.51
N ARG A 390 -39.96 -20.19 -2.32
CA ARG A 390 -40.25 -21.43 -1.61
C ARG A 390 -41.77 -21.53 -1.42
N PRO A 391 -42.42 -22.64 -1.81
CA PRO A 391 -43.82 -22.83 -1.49
C PRO A 391 -43.99 -22.68 0.02
N ALA A 392 -45.00 -21.91 0.43
CA ALA A 392 -45.39 -21.79 1.83
C ALA A 392 -45.61 -23.19 2.38
N ALA A 393 -44.88 -23.54 3.45
CA ALA A 393 -45.12 -24.79 4.14
C ALA A 393 -46.55 -24.76 4.67
N SER A 394 -47.38 -25.61 4.08
CA SER A 394 -48.77 -25.89 4.50
C SER A 394 -48.78 -26.65 5.81
#